data_1c415ae5e5333b42d8ebaf22be77db0c
#
_entry.id   1c415ae5e5333b42d8ebaf22be77db0c
#
_cell.length_a   1.000
_cell.length_b   1.000
_cell.length_c   1.000
_cell.angle_alpha   90.00
_cell.angle_beta   90.00
_cell.angle_gamma   90.00
#
_symmetry.space_group_name_H-M   'P 1'
#
loop_
_entity.id
_entity.type
_entity.pdbx_description
1 polymer ?
#
loop_
_entity_poly.entity_id
_entity_poly.type
_entity_poly.pdbx_seq_one_letter_code
_entity_poly.pdbx_strand_id
1 'polypeptide(L)'
;MPNAIFRSVMTPLDESELAPPGAIGEGGISNGLYSIHLKILDGLPGGLSGVMLLNNGRILGGDAFFYYLGSYSSSNGRWKGQMVNQEHTPARGEDPVFGGHEIGIGFSGTCDAEGGTLEGTALAGKRSIRFEAELKLICAA
;
A
#
# COMPACT_ATOMS: atom_id res chain seq x y z
N MET A 1 20.58 14.86 -12.23
CA MET A 1 19.76 15.98 -12.35
C MET A 1 18.72 16.04 -11.23
N PRO A 2 18.60 17.15 -10.57
CA PRO A 2 17.70 17.26 -9.43
C PRO A 2 16.21 17.26 -9.79
N ASN A 3 15.89 17.26 -11.07
CA ASN A 3 14.50 17.39 -11.51
C ASN A 3 13.59 16.27 -11.05
N ALA A 4 14.11 15.06 -10.94
CA ALA A 4 13.29 13.95 -10.48
C ALA A 4 12.82 14.18 -9.04
N ILE A 5 13.67 14.75 -8.20
CA ILE A 5 13.34 15.06 -6.82
C ILE A 5 12.32 16.19 -6.76
N PHE A 6 12.53 17.24 -7.53
CA PHE A 6 11.60 18.35 -7.55
C PHE A 6 10.26 17.94 -8.15
N ARG A 7 10.28 17.10 -9.17
CA ARG A 7 9.05 16.58 -9.75
C ARG A 7 8.22 15.83 -8.74
N SER A 8 8.83 14.95 -7.96
CA SER A 8 8.09 14.16 -6.96
C SER A 8 7.50 15.02 -5.86
N VAL A 9 8.10 16.20 -5.58
CA VAL A 9 7.61 17.12 -4.56
C VAL A 9 6.65 18.15 -5.12
N MET A 10 6.91 18.64 -6.34
CA MET A 10 6.25 19.81 -6.90
C MET A 10 5.19 19.49 -7.95
N THR A 11 5.27 18.33 -8.59
CA THR A 11 4.37 17.95 -9.67
C THR A 11 3.62 16.68 -9.31
N PRO A 12 2.32 16.77 -9.06
CA PRO A 12 1.53 15.57 -8.78
C PRO A 12 1.55 14.60 -9.96
N LEU A 13 1.49 13.33 -9.66
CA LEU A 13 1.28 12.31 -10.67
C LEU A 13 -0.13 12.45 -11.22
N ASP A 14 -0.24 12.35 -12.53
CA ASP A 14 -1.53 12.32 -13.17
C ASP A 14 -2.04 10.88 -13.24
N GLU A 15 -3.32 10.70 -13.47
CA GLU A 15 -3.94 9.39 -13.45
C GLU A 15 -3.32 8.42 -14.48
N SER A 16 -2.85 8.95 -15.61
CA SER A 16 -2.24 8.13 -16.67
C SER A 16 -0.89 7.53 -16.25
N GLU A 17 -0.26 8.06 -15.22
CA GLU A 17 1.02 7.56 -14.71
C GLU A 17 0.84 6.46 -13.66
N LEU A 18 -0.38 6.18 -13.25
CA LEU A 18 -0.70 5.12 -12.30
C LEU A 18 -0.93 3.80 -13.04
N ALA A 19 -0.70 2.70 -12.32
CA ALA A 19 -1.06 1.39 -12.86
C ALA A 19 -2.55 1.33 -13.15
N PRO A 20 -2.98 0.59 -14.19
CA PRO A 20 -4.40 0.40 -14.43
C PRO A 20 -5.11 -0.21 -13.22
N PRO A 21 -6.36 0.17 -12.95
CA PRO A 21 -7.10 -0.44 -11.84
C PRO A 21 -7.35 -1.92 -12.10
N GLY A 22 -7.38 -2.71 -11.03
CA GLY A 22 -7.73 -4.11 -11.10
C GLY A 22 -9.23 -4.34 -11.27
N ALA A 23 -9.61 -5.60 -11.44
CA ALA A 23 -10.99 -6.00 -11.66
C ALA A 23 -11.71 -6.20 -10.33
N ILE A 24 -12.92 -5.65 -10.22
CA ILE A 24 -13.74 -5.76 -9.01
C ILE A 24 -15.00 -6.58 -9.36
N GLY A 25 -15.27 -7.60 -8.57
CA GLY A 25 -16.45 -8.45 -8.69
C GLY A 25 -17.22 -8.56 -7.39
N GLU A 26 -18.28 -9.33 -7.42
CA GLU A 26 -19.10 -9.57 -6.23
C GLU A 26 -18.30 -10.24 -5.10
N GLY A 27 -18.65 -9.91 -3.87
CA GLY A 27 -17.98 -10.46 -2.69
C GLY A 27 -16.60 -9.89 -2.44
N GLY A 28 -16.27 -8.77 -3.07
CA GLY A 28 -15.02 -8.07 -2.87
C GLY A 28 -15.07 -7.05 -1.75
N ILE A 29 -13.94 -6.40 -1.54
CA ILE A 29 -13.81 -5.33 -0.56
C ILE A 29 -14.47 -4.06 -1.08
N SER A 30 -15.19 -3.34 -0.23
CA SER A 30 -15.90 -2.13 -0.62
C SER A 30 -14.95 -0.96 -0.84
N ASN A 31 -15.35 -0.04 -1.70
CA ASN A 31 -14.67 1.25 -1.80
C ASN A 31 -14.77 2.01 -0.48
N GLY A 32 -13.72 2.67 -0.09
CA GLY A 32 -13.73 3.45 1.13
C GLY A 32 -12.36 3.75 1.68
N LEU A 33 -12.36 4.44 2.80
CA LEU A 33 -11.17 4.73 3.56
C LEU A 33 -10.98 3.67 4.64
N TYR A 34 -9.80 3.09 4.67
CA TYR A 34 -9.44 2.00 5.58
C TYR A 34 -8.25 2.38 6.44
N SER A 35 -8.25 1.89 7.67
CA SER A 35 -7.00 1.83 8.43
C SER A 35 -6.22 0.61 7.98
N ILE A 36 -4.90 0.71 7.96
CA ILE A 36 -4.02 -0.42 7.70
C ILE A 36 -3.00 -0.53 8.82
N HIS A 37 -2.85 -1.75 9.34
CA HIS A 37 -1.86 -2.09 10.34
C HIS A 37 -1.02 -3.24 9.81
N LEU A 38 0.26 -3.01 9.66
CA LEU A 38 1.20 -3.93 9.05
C LEU A 38 2.19 -4.45 10.07
N LYS A 39 2.49 -5.73 9.99
CA LYS A 39 3.44 -6.42 10.85
C LYS A 39 4.46 -7.17 9.99
N ILE A 40 5.73 -7.00 10.30
CA ILE A 40 6.82 -7.73 9.62
C ILE A 40 6.91 -9.13 10.20
N LEU A 41 7.05 -10.13 9.34
CA LEU A 41 7.07 -11.54 9.73
C LEU A 41 8.47 -12.14 9.89
N ASP A 42 9.47 -11.60 9.24
CA ASP A 42 10.79 -12.23 9.15
C ASP A 42 11.71 -11.99 10.36
N GLY A 43 11.11 -11.91 11.55
CA GLY A 43 11.88 -11.75 12.79
C GLY A 43 12.44 -10.36 13.00
N LEU A 44 12.18 -9.43 12.10
CA LEU A 44 12.57 -8.04 12.25
C LEU A 44 11.52 -7.32 13.09
N PRO A 45 11.93 -6.48 14.03
CA PRO A 45 10.97 -5.66 14.73
C PRO A 45 10.40 -4.63 13.78
N GLY A 46 9.16 -4.28 14.00
CA GLY A 46 8.58 -3.18 13.26
C GLY A 46 7.24 -3.50 12.68
N GLY A 47 6.59 -2.45 12.33
CA GLY A 47 5.29 -2.43 11.73
C GLY A 47 4.99 -1.00 11.36
N LEU A 48 3.84 -0.79 10.76
CA LEU A 48 3.39 0.55 10.49
C LEU A 48 1.87 0.61 10.54
N SER A 49 1.37 1.79 10.77
CA SER A 49 -0.04 2.10 10.74
C SER A 49 -0.23 3.26 9.79
N GLY A 50 -1.26 3.17 8.98
CA GLY A 50 -1.57 4.22 8.03
C GLY A 50 -3.03 4.18 7.63
N VAL A 51 -3.34 4.91 6.58
CA VAL A 51 -4.67 4.91 5.97
C VAL A 51 -4.55 4.61 4.49
N MET A 52 -5.60 4.01 3.96
CA MET A 52 -5.62 3.57 2.58
C MET A 52 -7.00 3.77 1.99
N LEU A 53 -7.06 4.47 0.89
CA LEU A 53 -8.28 4.63 0.12
C LEU A 53 -8.32 3.56 -0.95
N LEU A 54 -9.38 2.76 -0.95
CA LEU A 54 -9.65 1.78 -1.99
C LEU A 54 -10.77 2.30 -2.87
N ASN A 55 -10.51 2.43 -4.14
CA ASN A 55 -11.47 3.00 -5.07
C ASN A 55 -11.39 2.32 -6.44
N ASN A 56 -12.39 1.50 -6.73
CA ASN A 56 -12.52 0.85 -8.03
C ASN A 56 -11.24 0.19 -8.55
N GLY A 57 -10.60 -0.59 -7.71
CA GLY A 57 -9.39 -1.31 -8.08
C GLY A 57 -8.09 -0.54 -7.91
N ARG A 58 -8.13 0.66 -7.38
CA ARG A 58 -6.93 1.47 -7.10
C ARG A 58 -6.71 1.65 -5.62
N ILE A 59 -5.45 1.74 -5.27
CA ILE A 59 -4.98 1.99 -3.91
C ILE A 59 -4.29 3.33 -3.86
N LEU A 60 -4.74 4.19 -2.94
CA LEU A 60 -4.06 5.45 -2.61
C LEU A 60 -3.98 5.52 -1.10
N GLY A 61 -2.81 5.74 -0.55
CA GLY A 61 -2.71 5.82 0.90
C GLY A 61 -1.39 6.34 1.38
N GLY A 62 -1.23 6.32 2.68
CA GLY A 62 0.02 6.76 3.27
C GLY A 62 0.01 6.77 4.78
N ASP A 63 1.15 7.14 5.31
CA ASP A 63 1.40 7.34 6.73
C ASP A 63 2.27 8.58 6.93
N ALA A 64 2.92 8.69 8.08
CA ALA A 64 3.70 9.88 8.41
C ALA A 64 4.89 10.14 7.48
N PHE A 65 5.43 9.10 6.86
CA PHE A 65 6.66 9.22 6.07
C PHE A 65 6.51 8.71 4.63
N PHE A 66 5.58 7.82 4.38
CA PHE A 66 5.45 7.15 3.09
C PHE A 66 4.07 7.33 2.49
N TYR A 67 4.00 7.22 1.17
CA TYR A 67 2.73 7.08 0.47
C TYR A 67 2.71 5.76 -0.31
N TYR A 68 1.51 5.26 -0.55
CA TYR A 68 1.29 4.00 -1.26
C TYR A 68 0.43 4.26 -2.49
N LEU A 69 0.85 3.74 -3.62
CA LEU A 69 0.09 3.80 -4.86
C LEU A 69 0.04 2.41 -5.46
N GLY A 70 -1.14 1.95 -5.84
CA GLY A 70 -1.24 0.62 -6.40
C GLY A 70 -2.59 0.31 -6.98
N SER A 71 -2.76 -0.97 -7.26
CA SER A 71 -3.99 -1.52 -7.82
C SER A 71 -4.28 -2.88 -7.20
N TYR A 72 -5.55 -3.27 -7.21
CA TYR A 72 -5.99 -4.54 -6.66
C TYR A 72 -7.16 -5.08 -7.44
N SER A 73 -7.30 -6.40 -7.42
CA SER A 73 -8.48 -7.11 -7.88
C SER A 73 -9.14 -7.77 -6.69
N SER A 74 -10.47 -7.81 -6.68
CA SER A 74 -11.22 -8.28 -5.52
C SER A 74 -12.54 -8.91 -5.96
N SER A 75 -12.80 -10.13 -5.49
CA SER A 75 -14.05 -10.85 -5.71
C SER A 75 -14.11 -12.10 -4.85
N ASN A 76 -15.31 -12.57 -4.54
CA ASN A 76 -15.52 -13.85 -3.87
C ASN A 76 -14.74 -14.02 -2.56
N GLY A 77 -14.66 -12.97 -1.75
CA GLY A 77 -13.99 -13.03 -0.47
C GLY A 77 -12.47 -13.01 -0.56
N ARG A 78 -11.90 -12.74 -1.72
CA ARG A 78 -10.45 -12.70 -1.92
C ARG A 78 -10.04 -11.43 -2.62
N TRP A 79 -8.82 -11.02 -2.37
CA TRP A 79 -8.23 -9.90 -3.08
C TRP A 79 -6.72 -10.09 -3.21
N LYS A 80 -6.17 -9.45 -4.21
CA LYS A 80 -4.74 -9.43 -4.47
C LYS A 80 -4.38 -8.16 -5.19
N GLY A 81 -3.14 -7.76 -5.08
CA GLY A 81 -2.71 -6.55 -5.74
C GLY A 81 -1.23 -6.30 -5.63
N GLN A 82 -0.88 -5.11 -6.06
CA GLN A 82 0.48 -4.63 -5.98
C GLN A 82 0.47 -3.14 -5.72
N MET A 83 1.51 -2.66 -5.07
CA MET A 83 1.67 -1.25 -4.81
C MET A 83 3.14 -0.90 -4.69
N VAL A 84 3.43 0.38 -4.82
CA VAL A 84 4.73 0.95 -4.50
C VAL A 84 4.58 1.76 -3.22
N ASN A 85 5.62 1.70 -2.40
CA ASN A 85 5.73 2.46 -1.17
C ASN A 85 6.91 3.39 -1.33
N GLN A 86 6.68 4.70 -1.20
CA GLN A 86 7.69 5.70 -1.46
C GLN A 86 7.69 6.77 -0.40
N GLU A 87 8.87 7.21 0.01
CA GLU A 87 9.01 8.21 1.06
C GLU A 87 8.62 9.60 0.55
N HIS A 88 7.77 10.30 1.30
CA HIS A 88 7.43 11.69 1.04
C HIS A 88 8.06 12.65 2.06
N THR A 89 8.45 12.13 3.22
CA THR A 89 9.04 12.93 4.29
C THR A 89 10.12 12.10 4.96
N PRO A 90 11.36 12.58 5.02
CA PRO A 90 12.42 11.81 5.66
C PRO A 90 12.11 11.50 7.12
N ALA A 91 12.30 10.24 7.49
CA ALA A 91 12.15 9.77 8.87
C ALA A 91 13.39 10.20 9.65
N ARG A 92 13.27 11.19 10.50
CA ARG A 92 14.39 11.72 11.28
C ARG A 92 14.67 10.86 12.49
N GLY A 93 15.91 10.35 12.58
CA GLY A 93 16.38 9.63 13.74
C GLY A 93 15.82 8.21 13.88
N GLU A 94 15.11 7.72 12.90
CA GLU A 94 14.58 6.37 12.88
C GLU A 94 14.83 5.72 11.53
N ASP A 95 15.11 4.43 11.52
CA ASP A 95 15.23 3.69 10.28
C ASP A 95 13.85 3.40 9.72
N PRO A 96 13.56 3.74 8.47
CA PRO A 96 12.29 3.37 7.85
C PRO A 96 12.14 1.86 7.79
N VAL A 97 10.90 1.38 7.85
CA VAL A 97 10.60 -0.06 7.88
C VAL A 97 11.25 -0.80 6.71
N PHE A 98 11.27 -0.20 5.54
CA PHE A 98 11.82 -0.81 4.34
C PHE A 98 13.08 -0.10 3.83
N GLY A 99 13.79 0.60 4.68
CA GLY A 99 15.06 1.23 4.30
C GLY A 99 14.95 2.56 3.58
N GLY A 100 13.76 3.18 3.51
CA GLY A 100 13.60 4.51 2.95
C GLY A 100 13.62 4.63 1.43
N HIS A 101 13.68 3.53 0.72
CA HIS A 101 13.71 3.51 -0.74
C HIS A 101 12.32 3.21 -1.31
N GLU A 102 12.18 3.41 -2.61
CA GLU A 102 11.00 2.92 -3.31
C GLU A 102 10.94 1.40 -3.19
N ILE A 103 9.80 0.89 -2.77
CA ILE A 103 9.61 -0.53 -2.49
C ILE A 103 8.42 -1.02 -3.31
N GLY A 104 8.65 -2.10 -4.06
CA GLY A 104 7.58 -2.82 -4.71
C GLY A 104 6.97 -3.85 -3.76
N ILE A 105 5.64 -3.87 -3.67
CA ILE A 105 4.92 -4.77 -2.78
C ILE A 105 3.90 -5.56 -3.59
N GLY A 106 3.93 -6.88 -3.44
CA GLY A 106 2.89 -7.76 -3.94
C GLY A 106 2.16 -8.39 -2.77
N PHE A 107 0.83 -8.51 -2.85
CA PHE A 107 0.03 -9.05 -1.76
C PHE A 107 -1.16 -9.87 -2.24
N SER A 108 -1.64 -10.74 -1.37
CA SER A 108 -2.90 -11.44 -1.55
C SER A 108 -3.52 -11.72 -0.17
N GLY A 109 -4.82 -11.94 -0.14
CA GLY A 109 -5.49 -12.21 1.12
C GLY A 109 -6.98 -12.45 0.96
N THR A 110 -7.67 -12.37 2.09
CA THR A 110 -9.11 -12.54 2.16
C THR A 110 -9.76 -11.22 2.53
N CYS A 111 -11.00 -11.05 2.13
CA CYS A 111 -11.72 -9.81 2.41
C CYS A 111 -13.22 -10.05 2.52
N ASP A 112 -13.89 -9.08 3.09
CA ASP A 112 -15.33 -8.90 3.03
C ASP A 112 -15.60 -7.43 2.69
N ALA A 113 -16.86 -7.01 2.81
CA ALA A 113 -17.23 -5.64 2.44
C ALA A 113 -16.61 -4.56 3.34
N GLU A 114 -16.16 -4.92 4.54
CA GLU A 114 -15.73 -3.95 5.55
C GLU A 114 -14.26 -4.06 5.93
N GLY A 115 -13.52 -4.93 5.28
CA GLY A 115 -12.11 -5.08 5.59
C GLY A 115 -11.48 -6.29 4.97
N GLY A 116 -10.23 -6.51 5.33
CA GLY A 116 -9.51 -7.67 4.85
C GLY A 116 -8.19 -7.87 5.54
N THR A 117 -7.64 -9.04 5.29
CA THR A 117 -6.28 -9.37 5.69
C THR A 117 -5.48 -9.57 4.43
N LEU A 118 -4.19 -9.36 4.53
CA LEU A 118 -3.30 -9.64 3.43
C LEU A 118 -1.96 -10.15 3.95
N GLU A 119 -1.32 -10.94 3.13
CA GLU A 119 0.06 -11.31 3.27
C GLU A 119 0.79 -10.87 2.02
N GLY A 120 2.01 -10.44 2.18
CA GLY A 120 2.75 -9.97 1.05
C GLY A 120 4.24 -9.99 1.25
N THR A 121 4.90 -9.59 0.19
CA THR A 121 6.34 -9.50 0.14
C THR A 121 6.72 -8.12 -0.37
N ALA A 122 7.60 -7.46 0.35
CA ALA A 122 8.19 -6.20 -0.04
C ALA A 122 9.59 -6.45 -0.56
N LEU A 123 9.87 -5.93 -1.75
CA LEU A 123 11.20 -6.02 -2.36
C LEU A 123 11.96 -4.72 -2.09
N ALA A 124 12.94 -4.80 -1.20
CA ALA A 124 13.78 -3.68 -0.80
C ALA A 124 15.21 -3.92 -1.32
N GLY A 125 15.46 -3.50 -2.56
CA GLY A 125 16.73 -3.79 -3.21
C GLY A 125 16.88 -5.29 -3.45
N LYS A 126 17.89 -5.90 -2.83
CA LYS A 126 18.14 -7.34 -2.92
C LYS A 126 17.44 -8.15 -1.83
N ARG A 127 16.71 -7.48 -0.93
CA ARG A 127 16.04 -8.14 0.18
C ARG A 127 14.56 -8.32 -0.12
N SER A 128 14.05 -9.46 0.35
CA SER A 128 12.65 -9.76 0.31
C SER A 128 12.15 -9.83 1.75
N ILE A 129 11.16 -9.03 2.09
CA ILE A 129 10.63 -8.93 3.45
C ILE A 129 9.17 -9.35 3.43
N ARG A 130 8.83 -10.39 4.19
CA ARG A 130 7.45 -10.83 4.31
C ARG A 130 6.73 -10.06 5.40
N PHE A 131 5.45 -9.78 5.15
CA PHE A 131 4.62 -9.09 6.12
C PHE A 131 3.19 -9.58 6.04
N GLU A 132 2.42 -9.24 7.07
CA GLU A 132 0.98 -9.37 7.04
C GLU A 132 0.35 -8.05 7.47
N ALA A 133 -0.86 -7.81 7.03
CA ALA A 133 -1.57 -6.59 7.39
C ALA A 133 -3.06 -6.83 7.51
N GLU A 134 -3.71 -5.95 8.25
CA GLU A 134 -5.15 -5.96 8.44
C GLU A 134 -5.70 -4.58 8.07
N LEU A 135 -6.78 -4.60 7.30
CA LEU A 135 -7.51 -3.40 6.92
C LEU A 135 -8.88 -3.40 7.58
N LYS A 136 -9.27 -2.25 8.11
CA LYS A 136 -10.61 -2.05 8.67
C LYS A 136 -11.23 -0.80 8.10
N LEU A 137 -12.47 -0.90 7.67
CA LEU A 137 -13.21 0.21 7.10
C LEU A 137 -13.41 1.32 8.12
N ILE A 138 -13.03 2.54 7.75
CA ILE A 138 -13.28 3.75 8.53
C ILE A 138 -14.51 4.45 7.99
N CYS A 139 -14.59 4.57 6.67
CA CYS A 139 -15.69 5.29 6.02
C CYS A 139 -15.90 4.74 4.61
N ALA A 140 -17.10 4.32 4.32
CA ALA A 140 -17.45 3.87 2.97
C ALA A 140 -17.49 5.05 2.01
N ALA A 141 -17.05 4.80 0.79
CA ALA A 141 -17.06 5.83 -0.25
C ALA A 141 -18.28 5.69 -1.15
#